data_c0f4594942de60ac45a1b082c6ff117d
#
_entry.id   c0f4594942de60ac45a1b082c6ff117d
#
_cell.length_a   1.000
_cell.length_b   1.000
_cell.length_c   1.000
_cell.angle_alpha   90.00
_cell.angle_beta   90.00
_cell.angle_gamma   90.00
#
_symmetry.space_group_name_H-M   'P 1'
#
loop_
_entity.id
_entity.type
_entity.pdbx_description
1 polymer ?
#
loop_
_entity_poly.entity_id
_entity_poly.type
_entity_poly.pdbx_seq_one_letter_code
_entity_poly.pdbx_strand_id
1 'polypeptide(L)' 'MGDYTVGVITFSLIYLIATVGLAIFTGFT' A
#
# COMPACT_ATOMS: atom_id res chain seq x y z
N MET A 1 6.98 -19.65 -7.02
CA MET A 1 6.95 -18.25 -6.63
C MET A 1 8.17 -17.57 -7.13
N GLY A 2 8.00 -16.49 -7.82
CA GLY A 2 9.12 -15.77 -8.37
C GLY A 2 9.32 -14.46 -7.64
N ASP A 3 10.41 -13.81 -7.95
CA ASP A 3 10.67 -12.50 -7.36
C ASP A 3 9.61 -11.51 -7.75
N TYR A 4 9.01 -11.70 -8.89
CA TYR A 4 7.97 -10.79 -9.36
C TYR A 4 6.78 -10.79 -8.40
N THR A 5 6.37 -11.96 -7.94
CA THR A 5 5.25 -12.07 -7.02
C THR A 5 5.54 -11.36 -5.71
N VAL A 6 6.75 -11.53 -5.21
CA VAL A 6 7.13 -10.86 -3.97
C VAL A 6 7.09 -9.35 -4.15
N GLY A 7 7.57 -8.86 -5.27
CA GLY A 7 7.55 -7.44 -5.53
C GLY A 7 6.15 -6.88 -5.58
N VAL A 8 5.25 -7.59 -6.26
CA VAL A 8 3.88 -7.14 -6.37
C VAL A 8 3.22 -7.04 -5.00
N ILE A 9 3.41 -8.05 -4.18
CA ILE A 9 2.81 -8.07 -2.85
C ILE A 9 3.37 -6.93 -2.01
N THR A 10 4.68 -6.73 -2.05
CA THR A 10 5.32 -5.70 -1.26
C THR A 10 4.81 -4.32 -1.65
N PHE A 11 4.74 -4.06 -2.94
CA PHE A 11 4.29 -2.75 -3.41
C PHE A 11 2.82 -2.54 -3.10
N SER A 12 2.01 -3.59 -3.16
CA SER A 12 0.60 -3.48 -2.80
C SER A 12 0.44 -3.10 -1.33
N LEU A 13 1.23 -3.70 -0.47
CA LEU A 13 1.17 -3.38 0.95
C LEU A 13 1.57 -1.93 1.20
N ILE A 14 2.63 -1.48 0.56
CA ILE A 14 3.07 -0.10 0.70
C ILE A 14 1.98 0.85 0.23
N TYR A 15 1.36 0.54 -0.88
CA TYR A 15 0.30 1.36 -1.43
C TYR A 15 -0.88 1.47 -0.46
N LEU A 16 -1.29 0.34 0.11
CA LEU A 16 -2.40 0.34 1.05
C LEU A 16 -2.07 1.18 2.29
N ILE A 17 -0.87 1.03 2.81
CA ILE A 17 -0.46 1.79 3.98
C ILE A 17 -0.47 3.28 3.67
N ALA A 18 0.03 3.65 2.51
CA ALA A 18 0.05 5.05 2.11
C ALA A 18 -1.35 5.61 1.95
N THR A 19 -2.26 4.83 1.38
CA THR A 19 -3.63 5.26 1.18
C THR A 19 -4.32 5.49 2.52
N VAL A 20 -4.16 4.55 3.45
CA VAL A 20 -4.76 4.68 4.76
C VAL A 20 -4.16 5.88 5.50
N GLY A 21 -2.85 6.05 5.41
CA GLY A 21 -2.20 7.19 6.03
C GLY A 21 -2.74 8.51 5.51
N LEU A 22 -2.91 8.61 4.21
CA LEU A 22 -3.43 9.82 3.60
C LEU A 22 -4.88 10.06 4.02
N ALA A 23 -5.67 9.00 4.09
CA ALA A 23 -7.07 9.11 4.49
C ALA A 23 -7.18 9.65 5.90
N ILE A 24 -6.33 9.18 6.79
CA ILE A 24 -6.34 9.64 8.17
C ILE A 24 -5.89 11.10 8.23
N PHE A 25 -4.90 11.44 7.44
CA PHE A 25 -4.39 12.82 7.41
C PHE A 25 -5.48 13.78 6.93
N THR A 26 -6.19 13.41 5.90
CA THR A 26 -7.24 14.25 5.34
C THR A 26 -8.44 14.29 6.27
N GLY A 27 -8.54 13.31 7.12
CA GLY A 27 -9.71 13.21 7.98
C GLY A 27 -10.68 12.26 7.33
N PHE A 28 -11.68 12.65 6.77
CA PHE A 28 -12.63 11.75 6.14
C PHE A 28 -12.75 12.11 4.67
N THR A 29 -11.82 11.80 3.90
CA THR A 29 -11.91 12.02 2.47
C THR A 29 -12.46 13.41 2.12
#